data_c3f735d21529fddb14bda9ba5efb8543
#
_entry.id   c3f735d21529fddb14bda9ba5efb8543
#
_cell.length_a   1.000
_cell.length_b   1.000
_cell.length_c   1.000
_cell.angle_alpha   90.00
_cell.angle_beta   90.00
_cell.angle_gamma   90.00
#
_symmetry.space_group_name_H-M   'P 1'
#
loop_
_entity.id
_entity.type
_entity.pdbx_description
1 polymer ?
#
loop_
_entity_poly.entity_id
_entity_poly.type
_entity_poly.pdbx_seq_one_letter_code
_entity_poly.pdbx_strand_id
1 'polypeptide(L)'
;MKKVEGGVTAAEGFQAASTAAGIKYKDRTDMAMIYSTEPCAVAGTFTTNVVKAAPVKWDKDIVKNSAFAQAVVVNAGIANACTGTEGLGYCKDTAKKTSELMDIPEDAVLVASTGVIGKQLPIDRICAGVEQMSKKLSGDLTSGHNAALAIMTTDTHEKEAAVEVELSGKKVTIGGMCKGSGMIHPNMCTMLSFCLLYTSPSPRDKRQSR
;
A
#
# COMPACT_ATOMS: atom_id res chain seq x y z
N MET A 1 22.16 10.81 8.88
CA MET A 1 20.85 10.16 8.99
C MET A 1 20.30 10.41 10.39
N LYS A 2 19.08 10.92 10.48
CA LYS A 2 18.39 11.23 11.74
C LYS A 2 17.05 10.49 11.75
N LYS A 3 16.74 9.77 12.83
CA LYS A 3 15.39 9.21 13.04
C LYS A 3 14.43 10.36 13.32
N VAL A 4 13.26 10.33 12.66
CA VAL A 4 12.16 11.27 12.87
C VAL A 4 10.89 10.51 13.24
N GLU A 5 9.89 11.20 13.73
CA GLU A 5 8.61 10.62 14.09
C GLU A 5 7.79 10.29 12.83
N GLY A 6 6.96 9.24 12.94
CA GLY A 6 6.00 8.83 11.92
C GLY A 6 6.43 7.63 11.08
N GLY A 7 5.62 7.34 10.09
CA GLY A 7 5.74 6.24 9.14
C GLY A 7 5.58 6.75 7.71
N VAL A 8 4.62 6.19 6.98
CA VAL A 8 4.40 6.49 5.54
C VAL A 8 4.08 7.95 5.25
N THR A 9 3.42 8.66 6.15
CA THR A 9 3.07 10.08 5.99
C THR A 9 4.17 11.04 6.47
N ALA A 10 5.29 10.55 6.98
CA ALA A 10 6.44 11.40 7.29
C ALA A 10 7.13 11.94 6.02
N ALA A 11 7.03 11.22 4.90
CA ALA A 11 7.49 11.67 3.60
C ALA A 11 6.47 12.63 3.00
N GLU A 12 6.89 13.84 2.66
CA GLU A 12 6.02 14.89 2.09
C GLU A 12 5.36 14.41 0.79
N GLY A 13 4.13 14.87 0.52
CA GLY A 13 3.36 14.47 -0.66
C GLY A 13 2.64 13.13 -0.53
N PHE A 14 2.86 12.38 0.57
CA PHE A 14 2.12 11.15 0.84
C PHE A 14 1.03 11.36 1.87
N GLN A 15 -0.12 10.77 1.60
CA GLN A 15 -1.30 10.75 2.46
C GLN A 15 -1.67 9.31 2.79
N ALA A 16 -2.33 9.10 3.91
CA ALA A 16 -2.88 7.82 4.30
C ALA A 16 -4.29 7.95 4.86
N ALA A 17 -5.03 6.87 4.76
CA ALA A 17 -6.32 6.72 5.43
C ALA A 17 -6.51 5.25 5.84
N SER A 18 -7.37 5.03 6.81
CA SER A 18 -7.79 3.68 7.22
C SER A 18 -9.27 3.63 7.55
N THR A 19 -9.85 2.44 7.47
CA THR A 19 -11.26 2.22 7.80
C THR A 19 -11.52 0.79 8.27
N ALA A 20 -12.62 0.61 9.00
CA ALA A 20 -13.18 -0.68 9.36
C ALA A 20 -14.22 -1.08 8.30
N ALA A 21 -13.80 -1.83 7.28
CA ALA A 21 -14.68 -2.32 6.23
C ALA A 21 -15.42 -3.61 6.61
N GLY A 22 -15.01 -4.25 7.71
CA GLY A 22 -15.62 -5.49 8.20
C GLY A 22 -15.31 -6.70 7.31
N ILE A 23 -14.10 -6.76 6.76
CA ILE A 23 -13.69 -7.84 5.84
C ILE A 23 -13.73 -9.20 6.52
N LYS A 24 -13.17 -9.28 7.71
CA LYS A 24 -13.20 -10.50 8.55
C LYS A 24 -13.61 -10.21 9.99
N TYR A 25 -13.14 -9.08 10.52
CA TYR A 25 -13.33 -8.71 11.91
C TYR A 25 -14.47 -7.70 12.05
N LYS A 26 -15.15 -7.70 13.18
CA LYS A 26 -16.07 -6.63 13.58
C LYS A 26 -15.29 -5.62 14.44
N ASP A 27 -15.63 -4.35 14.32
CA ASP A 27 -15.14 -3.26 15.17
C ASP A 27 -13.60 -3.08 15.18
N ARG A 28 -12.94 -3.43 14.06
CA ARG A 28 -11.50 -3.25 13.87
C ARG A 28 -11.23 -2.64 12.50
N THR A 29 -10.30 -1.68 12.44
CA THR A 29 -9.75 -1.22 11.17
C THR A 29 -9.05 -2.36 10.46
N ASP A 30 -9.40 -2.59 9.20
CA ASP A 30 -8.95 -3.72 8.39
C ASP A 30 -8.68 -3.33 6.93
N MET A 31 -8.74 -2.03 6.64
CA MET A 31 -8.27 -1.47 5.36
C MET A 31 -7.42 -0.22 5.58
N ALA A 32 -6.42 -0.07 4.73
CA ALA A 32 -5.58 1.12 4.61
C ALA A 32 -5.44 1.52 3.14
N MET A 33 -5.28 2.82 2.91
CA MET A 33 -4.88 3.40 1.63
C MET A 33 -3.70 4.31 1.86
N ILE A 34 -2.68 4.19 1.01
CA ILE A 34 -1.59 5.15 0.86
C ILE A 34 -1.78 5.81 -0.50
N TYR A 35 -1.66 7.11 -0.55
CA TYR A 35 -1.82 7.90 -1.76
C TYR A 35 -0.68 8.89 -1.91
N SER A 36 -0.16 9.02 -3.11
CA SER A 36 0.78 10.07 -3.49
C SER A 36 0.04 11.18 -4.24
N THR A 37 0.26 12.42 -3.85
CA THR A 37 -0.33 13.58 -4.54
C THR A 37 0.22 13.76 -5.95
N GLU A 38 1.38 13.17 -6.23
CA GLU A 38 2.04 13.20 -7.53
C GLU A 38 2.39 11.78 -8.00
N PRO A 39 2.49 11.52 -9.32
CA PRO A 39 2.97 10.26 -9.83
C PRO A 39 4.37 9.91 -9.30
N CYS A 40 4.53 8.73 -8.72
CA CYS A 40 5.77 8.26 -8.12
C CYS A 40 6.41 7.14 -8.93
N ALA A 41 7.72 7.18 -9.10
CA ALA A 41 8.46 5.99 -9.56
C ALA A 41 8.20 4.83 -8.60
N VAL A 42 7.94 3.65 -9.14
CA VAL A 42 7.59 2.45 -8.39
C VAL A 42 8.63 1.35 -8.57
N ALA A 43 8.95 0.69 -7.47
CA ALA A 43 9.76 -0.53 -7.47
C ALA A 43 9.18 -1.53 -6.49
N GLY A 44 9.36 -2.82 -6.74
CA GLY A 44 8.81 -3.87 -5.87
C GLY A 44 9.67 -5.12 -5.86
N THR A 45 9.67 -5.80 -4.72
CA THR A 45 10.23 -7.14 -4.56
C THR A 45 9.10 -8.12 -4.29
N PHE A 46 9.15 -9.27 -4.95
CA PHE A 46 8.08 -10.25 -4.93
C PHE A 46 8.60 -11.64 -4.63
N THR A 47 7.77 -12.46 -3.98
CA THR A 47 8.11 -13.85 -3.72
C THR A 47 8.44 -14.62 -5.00
N THR A 48 9.42 -15.50 -4.91
CA THR A 48 9.77 -16.47 -5.98
C THR A 48 8.91 -17.74 -5.92
N ASN A 49 8.03 -17.88 -4.91
CA ASN A 49 7.14 -19.03 -4.79
C ASN A 49 6.32 -19.22 -6.07
N VAL A 50 6.10 -20.48 -6.46
CA VAL A 50 5.30 -20.83 -7.64
C VAL A 50 3.85 -20.43 -7.44
N VAL A 51 3.28 -20.69 -6.25
CA VAL A 51 1.92 -20.30 -5.89
C VAL A 51 1.96 -18.85 -5.38
N LYS A 52 1.45 -17.93 -6.18
CA LYS A 52 1.41 -16.50 -5.86
C LYS A 52 -0.04 -16.04 -5.67
N ALA A 53 -0.25 -15.19 -4.67
CA ALA A 53 -1.50 -14.49 -4.47
C ALA A 53 -1.84 -13.58 -5.66
N ALA A 54 -3.10 -13.30 -5.89
CA ALA A 54 -3.54 -12.44 -6.98
C ALA A 54 -2.93 -11.02 -6.90
N PRO A 55 -2.86 -10.35 -5.73
CA PRO A 55 -2.18 -9.06 -5.61
C PRO A 55 -0.72 -9.09 -6.05
N VAL A 56 0.02 -10.17 -5.73
CA VAL A 56 1.42 -10.30 -6.15
C VAL A 56 1.57 -10.33 -7.68
N LYS A 57 0.62 -10.97 -8.38
CA LYS A 57 0.62 -11.00 -9.85
C LYS A 57 0.25 -9.63 -10.43
N TRP A 58 -0.75 -8.99 -9.85
CA TRP A 58 -1.23 -7.65 -10.21
C TRP A 58 -0.11 -6.61 -10.07
N ASP A 59 0.46 -6.49 -8.88
CA ASP A 59 1.48 -5.50 -8.59
C ASP A 59 2.77 -5.74 -9.40
N LYS A 60 3.15 -7.02 -9.61
CA LYS A 60 4.31 -7.34 -10.42
C LYS A 60 4.15 -6.90 -11.88
N ASP A 61 2.94 -6.99 -12.41
CA ASP A 61 2.64 -6.52 -13.77
C ASP A 61 2.72 -5.00 -13.86
N ILE A 62 2.14 -4.28 -12.89
CA ILE A 62 2.25 -2.81 -12.79
C ILE A 62 3.71 -2.38 -12.69
N VAL A 63 4.46 -2.91 -11.73
CA VAL A 63 5.87 -2.54 -11.52
C VAL A 63 6.75 -2.79 -12.77
N LYS A 64 6.36 -3.78 -13.58
CA LYS A 64 7.09 -4.09 -14.83
C LYS A 64 6.70 -3.18 -15.99
N ASN A 65 5.43 -2.81 -16.09
CA ASN A 65 4.85 -2.24 -17.32
C ASN A 65 4.40 -0.78 -17.16
N SER A 66 4.12 -0.32 -15.93
CA SER A 66 3.72 1.06 -15.68
C SER A 66 4.94 1.96 -15.41
N ALA A 67 4.83 3.21 -15.82
CA ALA A 67 5.87 4.21 -15.58
C ALA A 67 5.88 4.71 -14.12
N PHE A 68 4.75 4.62 -13.42
CA PHE A 68 4.56 5.17 -12.07
C PHE A 68 3.43 4.46 -11.32
N ALA A 69 3.32 4.73 -10.02
CA ALA A 69 2.16 4.41 -9.19
C ALA A 69 1.78 5.62 -8.33
N GLN A 70 0.51 5.70 -7.90
CA GLN A 70 0.04 6.78 -7.03
C GLN A 70 -0.76 6.29 -5.82
N ALA A 71 -1.32 5.09 -5.86
CA ALA A 71 -2.08 4.55 -4.74
C ALA A 71 -1.68 3.12 -4.41
N VAL A 72 -1.79 2.78 -3.13
CA VAL A 72 -1.74 1.40 -2.64
C VAL A 72 -2.95 1.17 -1.76
N VAL A 73 -3.78 0.19 -2.09
CA VAL A 73 -4.92 -0.24 -1.26
C VAL A 73 -4.58 -1.55 -0.59
N VAL A 74 -4.69 -1.58 0.72
CA VAL A 74 -4.35 -2.75 1.53
C VAL A 74 -5.57 -3.23 2.29
N ASN A 75 -5.82 -4.54 2.29
CA ASN A 75 -6.80 -5.15 3.18
C ASN A 75 -6.18 -6.20 4.10
N ALA A 76 -6.64 -6.25 5.34
CA ALA A 76 -6.30 -7.25 6.33
C ALA A 76 -7.50 -8.16 6.64
N GLY A 77 -7.25 -9.45 6.85
CA GLY A 77 -8.25 -10.46 7.19
C GLY A 77 -8.41 -11.58 6.16
N ILE A 78 -8.32 -11.28 4.87
CA ILE A 78 -8.36 -12.25 3.76
C ILE A 78 -7.22 -11.92 2.81
N ALA A 79 -6.42 -12.94 2.44
CA ALA A 79 -5.16 -12.75 1.71
C ALA A 79 -5.31 -12.65 0.19
N ASN A 80 -6.50 -12.89 -0.37
CA ASN A 80 -6.71 -13.00 -1.81
C ASN A 80 -5.69 -13.96 -2.48
N ALA A 81 -5.44 -15.08 -1.84
CA ALA A 81 -4.53 -16.13 -2.27
C ALA A 81 -5.29 -17.44 -2.43
N CYS A 82 -4.96 -18.22 -3.46
CA CYS A 82 -5.69 -19.44 -3.86
C CYS A 82 -7.17 -19.15 -4.15
N THR A 83 -7.47 -18.04 -4.78
CA THR A 83 -8.82 -17.54 -5.11
C THR A 83 -9.16 -17.69 -6.60
N GLY A 84 -8.31 -18.40 -7.35
CA GLY A 84 -8.53 -18.65 -8.78
C GLY A 84 -8.45 -17.38 -9.64
N THR A 85 -9.19 -17.37 -10.73
CA THR A 85 -9.28 -16.22 -11.65
C THR A 85 -10.03 -15.04 -11.04
N GLU A 86 -10.99 -15.30 -10.14
CA GLU A 86 -11.75 -14.27 -9.44
C GLU A 86 -10.85 -13.35 -8.63
N GLY A 87 -9.76 -13.91 -8.05
CA GLY A 87 -8.80 -13.13 -7.28
C GLY A 87 -8.16 -11.97 -8.05
N LEU A 88 -7.86 -12.14 -9.33
CA LEU A 88 -7.38 -11.05 -10.20
C LEU A 88 -8.51 -10.06 -10.53
N GLY A 89 -9.75 -10.54 -10.69
CA GLY A 89 -10.92 -9.69 -10.81
C GLY A 89 -11.05 -8.75 -9.61
N TYR A 90 -10.90 -9.26 -8.39
CA TYR A 90 -10.94 -8.42 -7.17
C TYR A 90 -9.85 -7.35 -7.13
N CYS A 91 -8.64 -7.66 -7.61
CA CYS A 91 -7.58 -6.65 -7.74
C CYS A 91 -8.00 -5.55 -8.72
N LYS A 92 -8.51 -5.94 -9.89
CA LYS A 92 -9.00 -5.02 -10.91
C LYS A 92 -10.15 -4.15 -10.41
N ASP A 93 -11.15 -4.74 -9.75
CA ASP A 93 -12.29 -4.00 -9.21
C ASP A 93 -11.87 -2.99 -8.14
N THR A 94 -10.92 -3.38 -7.28
CA THR A 94 -10.32 -2.49 -6.27
C THR A 94 -9.57 -1.34 -6.93
N ALA A 95 -8.73 -1.63 -7.93
CA ALA A 95 -7.96 -0.63 -8.64
C ALA A 95 -8.88 0.33 -9.43
N LYS A 96 -9.88 -0.21 -10.13
CA LYS A 96 -10.87 0.58 -10.85
C LYS A 96 -11.63 1.52 -9.92
N LYS A 97 -12.14 1.02 -8.79
CA LYS A 97 -12.85 1.86 -7.81
C LYS A 97 -11.95 2.97 -7.26
N THR A 98 -10.68 2.67 -7.01
CA THR A 98 -9.70 3.66 -6.55
C THR A 98 -9.40 4.69 -7.63
N SER A 99 -9.16 4.25 -8.85
CA SER A 99 -8.94 5.08 -10.04
C SER A 99 -10.06 6.09 -10.26
N GLU A 100 -11.31 5.63 -10.23
CA GLU A 100 -12.50 6.48 -10.40
C GLU A 100 -12.62 7.56 -9.29
N LEU A 101 -12.29 7.22 -8.06
CA LEU A 101 -12.43 8.14 -6.91
C LEU A 101 -11.28 9.13 -6.78
N MET A 102 -10.10 8.73 -7.23
CA MET A 102 -8.87 9.53 -7.09
C MET A 102 -8.45 10.23 -8.37
N ASP A 103 -9.18 10.00 -9.48
CA ASP A 103 -8.87 10.53 -10.82
C ASP A 103 -7.44 10.18 -11.26
N ILE A 104 -7.07 8.91 -11.13
CA ILE A 104 -5.76 8.36 -11.53
C ILE A 104 -5.94 7.13 -12.40
N PRO A 105 -4.95 6.72 -13.22
CA PRO A 105 -5.04 5.50 -14.01
C PRO A 105 -5.19 4.23 -13.16
N GLU A 106 -5.90 3.20 -13.66
CA GLU A 106 -6.04 1.91 -12.97
C GLU A 106 -4.68 1.22 -12.75
N ASP A 107 -3.76 1.35 -13.69
CA ASP A 107 -2.39 0.81 -13.63
C ASP A 107 -1.44 1.66 -12.77
N ALA A 108 -1.93 2.71 -12.13
CA ALA A 108 -1.24 3.44 -11.08
C ALA A 108 -1.67 2.98 -9.66
N VAL A 109 -2.52 1.96 -9.55
CA VAL A 109 -3.05 1.45 -8.27
C VAL A 109 -2.50 0.07 -7.95
N LEU A 110 -1.71 -0.02 -6.90
CA LEU A 110 -1.22 -1.26 -6.31
C LEU A 110 -2.24 -1.79 -5.29
N VAL A 111 -2.32 -3.12 -5.16
CA VAL A 111 -3.26 -3.79 -4.26
C VAL A 111 -2.54 -4.82 -3.41
N ALA A 112 -2.69 -4.74 -2.10
CA ALA A 112 -2.10 -5.71 -1.18
C ALA A 112 -3.16 -6.34 -0.28
N SER A 113 -3.07 -7.64 -0.05
CA SER A 113 -4.01 -8.39 0.79
C SER A 113 -3.27 -9.32 1.74
N THR A 114 -3.76 -9.41 2.97
CA THR A 114 -3.18 -10.29 3.99
C THR A 114 -4.26 -10.94 4.84
N GLY A 115 -4.03 -12.17 5.30
CA GLY A 115 -4.94 -12.89 6.19
C GLY A 115 -5.19 -14.33 5.76
N VAL A 116 -6.45 -14.77 5.80
CA VAL A 116 -6.85 -16.14 5.47
C VAL A 116 -6.69 -16.42 3.99
N ILE A 117 -6.13 -17.57 3.65
CA ILE A 117 -5.91 -18.08 2.29
C ILE A 117 -7.11 -18.94 1.88
N GLY A 118 -7.47 -18.97 0.59
CA GLY A 118 -8.53 -19.80 0.03
C GLY A 118 -9.95 -19.31 0.29
N LYS A 119 -10.10 -18.09 0.80
CA LYS A 119 -11.39 -17.43 0.97
C LYS A 119 -11.56 -16.30 -0.02
N GLN A 120 -12.71 -16.20 -0.64
CA GLN A 120 -13.04 -15.12 -1.58
C GLN A 120 -13.17 -13.79 -0.84
N LEU A 121 -12.74 -12.70 -1.48
CA LEU A 121 -12.84 -11.36 -0.93
C LEU A 121 -14.29 -10.84 -1.01
N PRO A 122 -14.80 -10.20 0.04
CA PRO A 122 -16.07 -9.47 -0.03
C PRO A 122 -15.86 -8.15 -0.78
N ILE A 123 -15.80 -8.20 -2.10
CA ILE A 123 -15.39 -7.06 -2.95
C ILE A 123 -16.25 -5.81 -2.73
N ASP A 124 -17.55 -5.97 -2.47
CA ASP A 124 -18.44 -4.85 -2.19
C ASP A 124 -17.99 -4.08 -0.93
N ARG A 125 -17.51 -4.80 0.10
CA ARG A 125 -16.98 -4.17 1.31
C ARG A 125 -15.63 -3.49 1.05
N ILE A 126 -14.79 -4.09 0.20
CA ILE A 126 -13.53 -3.48 -0.24
C ILE A 126 -13.82 -2.16 -0.95
N CYS A 127 -14.71 -2.16 -1.95
CA CYS A 127 -15.09 -0.96 -2.69
C CYS A 127 -15.70 0.13 -1.80
N ALA A 128 -16.57 -0.25 -0.85
CA ALA A 128 -17.11 0.69 0.13
C ALA A 128 -16.02 1.26 1.07
N GLY A 129 -15.05 0.42 1.46
CA GLY A 129 -13.88 0.85 2.22
C GLY A 129 -13.00 1.85 1.47
N VAL A 130 -12.75 1.60 0.17
CA VAL A 130 -12.03 2.54 -0.70
C VAL A 130 -12.75 3.90 -0.74
N GLU A 131 -14.08 3.91 -0.91
CA GLU A 131 -14.87 5.14 -0.92
C GLU A 131 -14.81 5.90 0.42
N GLN A 132 -14.82 5.19 1.54
CA GLN A 132 -14.66 5.82 2.85
C GLN A 132 -13.27 6.43 3.03
N MET A 133 -12.23 5.72 2.60
CA MET A 133 -10.85 6.16 2.74
C MET A 133 -10.50 7.33 1.82
N SER A 134 -11.03 7.36 0.59
CA SER A 134 -10.79 8.47 -0.35
C SER A 134 -11.22 9.83 0.21
N LYS A 135 -12.23 9.85 1.07
CA LYS A 135 -12.75 11.07 1.75
C LYS A 135 -11.98 11.47 3.02
N LYS A 136 -11.04 10.60 3.48
CA LYS A 136 -10.32 10.76 4.76
C LYS A 136 -8.80 10.81 4.61
N LEU A 137 -8.30 10.85 3.39
CA LEU A 137 -6.87 10.92 3.13
C LEU A 137 -6.28 12.17 3.79
N SER A 138 -5.22 11.97 4.55
CA SER A 138 -4.49 13.05 5.23
C SER A 138 -2.99 12.74 5.29
N GLY A 139 -2.18 13.81 5.22
CA GLY A 139 -0.73 13.74 5.39
C GLY A 139 -0.28 13.81 6.85
N ASP A 140 -1.19 13.83 7.84
CA ASP A 140 -0.81 13.85 9.24
C ASP A 140 -0.23 12.51 9.72
N LEU A 141 0.63 12.56 10.76
CA LEU A 141 1.32 11.36 11.28
C LEU A 141 0.33 10.34 11.85
N THR A 142 -0.80 10.79 12.40
CA THR A 142 -1.84 9.92 12.96
C THR A 142 -2.49 9.07 11.88
N SER A 143 -2.73 9.63 10.69
CA SER A 143 -3.27 8.88 9.54
C SER A 143 -2.30 7.81 9.06
N GLY A 144 -1.00 8.10 9.03
CA GLY A 144 0.05 7.10 8.74
C GLY A 144 0.09 5.99 9.78
N HIS A 145 0.05 6.33 11.06
CA HIS A 145 0.01 5.38 12.16
C HIS A 145 -1.23 4.48 12.11
N ASN A 146 -2.40 5.06 11.90
CA ASN A 146 -3.64 4.29 11.75
C ASN A 146 -3.63 3.35 10.55
N ALA A 147 -2.95 3.71 9.47
CA ALA A 147 -2.73 2.81 8.34
C ALA A 147 -1.83 1.63 8.72
N ALA A 148 -0.76 1.87 9.49
CA ALA A 148 0.11 0.80 10.00
C ALA A 148 -0.63 -0.18 10.93
N LEU A 149 -1.53 0.32 11.77
CA LEU A 149 -2.42 -0.50 12.60
C LEU A 149 -3.40 -1.33 11.75
N ALA A 150 -3.98 -0.74 10.71
CA ALA A 150 -5.01 -1.38 9.89
C ALA A 150 -4.51 -2.57 9.08
N ILE A 151 -3.21 -2.63 8.73
CA ILE A 151 -2.64 -3.74 7.98
C ILE A 151 -2.23 -4.94 8.84
N MET A 152 -2.24 -4.81 10.16
CA MET A 152 -1.86 -5.88 11.09
C MET A 152 -2.85 -7.06 11.02
N THR A 153 -2.33 -8.27 11.28
CA THR A 153 -3.15 -9.48 11.45
C THR A 153 -2.85 -10.15 12.79
N THR A 154 -1.74 -10.83 12.88
CA THR A 154 -1.24 -11.54 14.09
C THR A 154 -0.10 -10.78 14.78
N ASP A 155 0.24 -9.61 14.25
CA ASP A 155 1.25 -8.73 14.84
C ASP A 155 0.82 -8.27 16.23
N THR A 156 1.76 -8.17 17.17
CA THR A 156 1.52 -7.71 18.54
C THR A 156 1.61 -6.18 18.66
N HIS A 157 2.28 -5.54 17.72
CA HIS A 157 2.43 -4.09 17.62
C HIS A 157 2.64 -3.69 16.16
N GLU A 158 2.31 -2.46 15.86
CA GLU A 158 2.56 -1.81 14.57
C GLU A 158 4.06 -1.64 14.33
N LYS A 159 4.43 -1.57 13.06
CA LYS A 159 5.81 -1.37 12.63
C LYS A 159 5.84 -0.24 11.63
N GLU A 160 6.30 0.91 12.10
CA GLU A 160 6.53 2.08 11.28
C GLU A 160 7.85 2.76 11.66
N ALA A 161 8.47 3.43 10.72
CA ALA A 161 9.69 4.19 10.94
C ALA A 161 9.84 5.29 9.89
N ALA A 162 10.47 6.38 10.30
CA ALA A 162 10.90 7.42 9.37
C ALA A 162 12.30 7.92 9.69
N VAL A 163 13.03 8.31 8.65
CA VAL A 163 14.37 8.87 8.75
C VAL A 163 14.55 10.04 7.80
N GLU A 164 15.35 11.00 8.21
CA GLU A 164 15.85 12.08 7.36
C GLU A 164 17.32 11.85 7.05
N VAL A 165 17.67 12.06 5.79
CA VAL A 165 19.05 12.06 5.30
C VAL A 165 19.30 13.31 4.47
N GLU A 166 20.54 13.77 4.44
CA GLU A 166 20.96 14.80 3.50
C GLU A 166 21.70 14.13 2.33
N LEU A 167 21.20 14.34 1.12
CA LEU A 167 21.79 13.82 -0.11
C LEU A 167 22.02 14.99 -1.08
N SER A 168 23.28 15.23 -1.42
CA SER A 168 23.67 16.31 -2.35
C SER A 168 23.12 17.69 -1.93
N GLY A 169 23.17 17.99 -0.62
CA GLY A 169 22.69 19.26 -0.05
C GLY A 169 21.16 19.39 0.03
N LYS A 170 20.43 18.30 -0.22
CA LYS A 170 18.96 18.26 -0.11
C LYS A 170 18.53 17.35 1.02
N LYS A 171 17.52 17.78 1.76
CA LYS A 171 16.84 16.99 2.76
C LYS A 171 15.93 15.97 2.07
N VAL A 172 16.10 14.71 2.41
CA VAL A 172 15.30 13.59 1.93
C VAL A 172 14.66 12.90 3.12
N THR A 173 13.35 12.74 3.10
CA THR A 173 12.61 11.98 4.11
C THR A 173 12.20 10.63 3.53
N ILE A 174 12.51 9.57 4.26
CA ILE A 174 12.10 8.20 3.95
C ILE A 174 11.19 7.75 5.08
N GLY A 175 9.96 7.40 4.74
CA GLY A 175 8.98 6.89 5.68
C GLY A 175 8.46 5.52 5.27
N GLY A 176 8.13 4.67 6.21
CA GLY A 176 7.63 3.34 5.89
C GLY A 176 6.81 2.71 6.98
N MET A 177 6.02 1.71 6.56
CA MET A 177 5.33 0.80 7.46
C MET A 177 5.44 -0.63 6.96
N CYS A 178 5.37 -1.58 7.86
CA CYS A 178 5.34 -2.99 7.49
C CYS A 178 4.52 -3.83 8.46
N LYS A 179 4.08 -4.97 7.99
CA LYS A 179 3.57 -6.05 8.84
C LYS A 179 4.47 -7.27 8.75
N GLY A 180 4.61 -7.96 9.86
CA GLY A 180 5.35 -9.21 9.92
C GLY A 180 4.61 -10.37 9.24
N SER A 181 5.34 -11.46 9.01
CA SER A 181 4.79 -12.74 8.60
C SER A 181 4.70 -13.65 9.81
N GLY A 182 3.47 -14.06 10.16
CA GLY A 182 3.21 -15.01 11.23
C GLY A 182 3.26 -16.48 10.78
N MET A 183 3.40 -16.74 9.47
CA MET A 183 3.48 -18.09 8.91
C MET A 183 4.93 -18.55 8.84
N ILE A 184 5.16 -19.78 9.26
CA ILE A 184 6.50 -20.37 9.37
C ILE A 184 7.13 -20.57 7.99
N HIS A 185 8.44 -20.31 7.90
CA HIS A 185 9.29 -20.51 6.72
C HIS A 185 8.79 -19.79 5.46
N PRO A 186 8.55 -18.49 5.54
CA PRO A 186 7.99 -17.75 4.43
C PRO A 186 9.08 -17.39 3.41
N ASN A 187 8.90 -17.82 2.18
CA ASN A 187 9.54 -17.13 1.06
C ASN A 187 8.77 -15.83 0.81
N MET A 188 8.96 -14.83 1.68
CA MET A 188 8.24 -13.57 1.80
C MET A 188 6.75 -13.70 2.14
N CYS A 189 6.17 -14.88 2.31
CA CYS A 189 4.75 -15.15 2.61
C CYS A 189 3.84 -13.90 2.58
N THR A 190 3.03 -13.65 3.59
CA THR A 190 2.19 -12.43 3.67
C THR A 190 2.91 -11.31 4.43
N MET A 191 4.20 -11.12 4.20
CA MET A 191 4.90 -9.92 4.64
C MET A 191 4.58 -8.78 3.67
N LEU A 192 4.12 -7.67 4.21
CA LEU A 192 3.89 -6.44 3.45
C LEU A 192 4.82 -5.37 4.00
N SER A 193 5.48 -4.64 3.11
CA SER A 193 6.34 -3.51 3.46
C SER A 193 6.17 -2.41 2.42
N PHE A 194 5.92 -1.20 2.90
CA PHE A 194 5.76 0.00 2.09
C PHE A 194 6.82 1.00 2.53
N CYS A 195 7.64 1.45 1.58
CA CYS A 195 8.70 2.42 1.81
C CYS A 195 8.52 3.57 0.82
N LEU A 196 8.32 4.76 1.35
CA LEU A 196 8.03 5.97 0.61
C LEU A 196 9.19 6.95 0.76
N LEU A 197 9.56 7.59 -0.32
CA LEU A 197 10.67 8.51 -0.38
C LEU A 197 10.25 9.78 -1.08
N TYR A 198 10.42 10.91 -0.40
CA TYR A 198 10.26 12.22 -0.98
C TYR A 198 11.62 12.88 -1.17
N THR A 199 11.87 13.35 -2.38
CA THR A 199 12.99 14.23 -2.68
C THR A 199 12.47 15.52 -3.28
N SER A 200 13.00 16.66 -2.86
CA SER A 200 12.75 17.92 -3.57
C SER A 200 13.07 17.75 -5.07
N PRO A 201 12.23 18.24 -6.00
CA PRO A 201 12.40 18.03 -7.43
C PRO A 201 13.83 18.35 -7.88
N SER A 202 14.44 17.42 -8.61
CA SER A 202 15.75 17.66 -9.23
C SER A 202 15.59 18.49 -10.49
N PRO A 203 16.54 19.36 -10.82
CA PRO A 203 16.57 20.01 -12.14
C PRO A 203 16.59 19.02 -13.32
N ARG A 204 16.98 17.75 -13.09
CA ARG A 204 16.94 16.66 -14.09
C ARG A 204 15.51 16.17 -14.34
N ASP A 205 14.65 16.17 -13.33
CA ASP A 205 13.26 15.71 -13.44
C ASP A 205 12.45 16.62 -14.33
N LYS A 206 12.79 17.93 -14.36
CA LYS A 206 12.18 18.91 -15.26
C LYS A 206 12.59 18.76 -16.74
N ARG A 207 13.61 17.96 -17.07
CA ARG A 207 14.05 17.73 -18.44
C ARG A 207 13.39 16.55 -19.13
N GLN A 208 12.74 15.65 -18.38
CA GLN A 208 12.03 14.50 -18.94
C GLN A 208 10.58 14.78 -19.35
N SER A 209 10.08 15.99 -19.08
CA SER A 209 8.71 16.43 -19.45
C SER A 209 8.66 17.30 -20.69
N ARG A 210 9.59 17.09 -21.67
CA ARG A 210 9.56 17.73 -22.98
C ARG A 210 9.67 16.72 -24.10
#